data_aae0adf0e9d94001dc7b493dd994b35c
#
_entry.id   aae0adf0e9d94001dc7b493dd994b35c
#
_cell.length_a   1.000
_cell.length_b   1.000
_cell.length_c   1.000
_cell.angle_alpha   90.00
_cell.angle_beta   90.00
_cell.angle_gamma   90.00
#
_symmetry.space_group_name_H-M   'P 1'
#
loop_
_entity.id
_entity.type
_entity.pdbx_description
1 polymer ?
#
loop_
_entity_poly.entity_id
_entity_poly.type
_entity_poly.pdbx_seq_one_letter_code
_entity_poly.pdbx_strand_id
1 'polypeptide(L)'
;MAEEIIIRTEKLCKTFSTGGVQQHVIKNLDLEIYKGDFTVIMGSSGAGKSTLLYALSGMDKASLGRIYFCGRDITKLSSDRQAIFRRKHCGFVFQQIHLIDSMSIMDNVLSAGLLTKQRRSELTKRAKEILKRVKIDEGLWKKFPNQLSGGEAQRVGIVRALVNSPEVVFADEPTGALNSSNSDAVLDVLTDINKSGQSIIMVTHDIKSAGRGSRIIYLKDGTVCGECRLGQYTPGDTARHDKLKAFLSEMGW
;
A
#
# COMPACT_ATOMS: atom_id res chain seq x y z
N MET A 1 -21.31 0.00 -14.73
CA MET A 1 -20.44 -1.18 -14.95
C MET A 1 -20.19 -1.81 -13.59
N ALA A 2 -20.21 -3.15 -13.46
CA ALA A 2 -19.88 -3.80 -12.19
C ALA A 2 -18.41 -3.49 -11.83
N GLU A 3 -18.16 -3.15 -10.55
CA GLU A 3 -16.80 -2.91 -10.05
C GLU A 3 -16.00 -4.23 -10.12
N GLU A 4 -14.84 -4.24 -10.78
CA GLU A 4 -13.98 -5.42 -10.90
C GLU A 4 -13.27 -5.67 -9.56
N ILE A 5 -13.50 -6.83 -8.94
CA ILE A 5 -12.85 -7.20 -7.68
C ILE A 5 -11.42 -7.65 -7.98
N ILE A 6 -10.44 -6.98 -7.37
CA ILE A 6 -9.02 -7.32 -7.49
C ILE A 6 -8.53 -8.21 -6.35
N ILE A 7 -9.04 -8.00 -5.13
CA ILE A 7 -8.77 -8.87 -3.96
C ILE A 7 -10.09 -9.18 -3.27
N ARG A 8 -10.28 -10.46 -2.91
CA ARG A 8 -11.40 -10.92 -2.08
C ARG A 8 -10.88 -11.86 -0.99
N THR A 9 -11.42 -11.70 0.21
CA THR A 9 -11.16 -12.64 1.31
C THR A 9 -12.44 -13.40 1.68
N GLU A 10 -12.26 -14.63 2.13
CA GLU A 10 -13.32 -15.49 2.66
C GLU A 10 -12.91 -16.01 4.02
N LYS A 11 -13.62 -15.57 5.07
CA LYS A 11 -13.42 -15.96 6.49
C LYS A 11 -11.95 -15.90 6.90
N LEU A 12 -11.27 -14.82 6.48
CA LEU A 12 -9.85 -14.65 6.74
C LEU A 12 -9.59 -14.53 8.23
N CYS A 13 -8.69 -15.38 8.75
CA CYS A 13 -8.21 -15.29 10.12
C CYS A 13 -6.68 -15.23 10.15
N LYS A 14 -6.16 -14.44 11.09
CA LYS A 14 -4.74 -14.42 11.42
C LYS A 14 -4.56 -14.50 12.92
N THR A 15 -3.81 -15.51 13.36
CA THR A 15 -3.47 -15.77 14.75
C THR A 15 -1.96 -15.85 14.88
N PHE A 16 -1.41 -15.17 15.86
CA PHE A 16 -0.02 -15.34 16.27
C PHE A 16 0.01 -16.19 17.55
N SER A 17 1.06 -17.02 17.68
CA SER A 17 1.30 -17.83 18.86
C SER A 17 2.68 -17.50 19.41
N THR A 18 2.75 -17.04 20.65
CA THR A 18 4.00 -16.71 21.34
C THR A 18 3.91 -17.25 22.75
N GLY A 19 4.87 -18.14 23.13
CA GLY A 19 4.90 -18.71 24.48
C GLY A 19 3.64 -19.49 24.88
N GLY A 20 2.94 -20.12 23.92
CA GLY A 20 1.69 -20.86 24.18
C GLY A 20 0.42 -19.99 24.24
N VAL A 21 0.55 -18.66 24.22
CA VAL A 21 -0.59 -17.74 24.15
C VAL A 21 -0.95 -17.47 22.69
N GLN A 22 -2.23 -17.66 22.36
CA GLN A 22 -2.77 -17.35 21.03
C GLN A 22 -3.40 -15.96 21.02
N GLN A 23 -2.97 -15.13 20.07
CA GLN A 23 -3.55 -13.81 19.81
C GLN A 23 -4.24 -13.81 18.46
N HIS A 24 -5.57 -13.75 18.44
CA HIS A 24 -6.37 -13.64 17.22
C HIS A 24 -6.43 -12.18 16.77
N VAL A 25 -5.65 -11.84 15.73
CA VAL A 25 -5.52 -10.46 15.25
C VAL A 25 -6.52 -10.15 14.14
N ILE A 26 -6.80 -11.09 13.24
CA ILE A 26 -7.88 -10.98 12.22
C ILE A 26 -8.85 -12.13 12.44
N LYS A 27 -10.16 -11.82 12.40
CA LYS A 27 -11.23 -12.74 12.80
C LYS A 27 -12.32 -12.81 11.74
N ASN A 28 -12.45 -13.95 11.04
CA ASN A 28 -13.51 -14.24 10.07
C ASN A 28 -13.81 -13.08 9.11
N LEU A 29 -12.77 -12.44 8.56
CA LEU A 29 -12.90 -11.21 7.81
C LEU A 29 -13.22 -11.52 6.35
N ASP A 30 -14.37 -11.07 5.88
CA ASP A 30 -14.79 -11.04 4.49
C ASP A 30 -14.62 -9.60 3.96
N LEU A 31 -13.86 -9.44 2.88
CA LEU A 31 -13.50 -8.14 2.34
C LEU A 31 -13.34 -8.25 0.82
N GLU A 32 -13.82 -7.23 0.12
CA GLU A 32 -13.58 -7.04 -1.30
C GLU A 32 -12.85 -5.72 -1.52
N ILE A 33 -11.82 -5.74 -2.36
CA ILE A 33 -11.10 -4.56 -2.84
C ILE A 33 -11.30 -4.49 -4.34
N TYR A 34 -11.61 -3.29 -4.84
CA TYR A 34 -11.92 -3.08 -6.24
C TYR A 34 -10.73 -2.52 -7.01
N LYS A 35 -10.63 -2.87 -8.28
CA LYS A 35 -9.57 -2.41 -9.18
C LYS A 35 -9.69 -0.92 -9.44
N GLY A 36 -8.56 -0.23 -9.37
CA GLY A 36 -8.51 1.22 -9.52
C GLY A 36 -8.89 2.02 -8.29
N ASP A 37 -9.39 1.38 -7.22
CA ASP A 37 -9.68 2.06 -5.96
C ASP A 37 -8.41 2.51 -5.24
N PHE A 38 -8.55 3.62 -4.51
CA PHE A 38 -7.64 3.99 -3.42
C PHE A 38 -8.33 3.63 -2.11
N THR A 39 -8.17 2.37 -1.69
CA THR A 39 -8.75 1.87 -0.44
C THR A 39 -7.84 2.23 0.74
N VAL A 40 -8.40 2.84 1.78
CA VAL A 40 -7.68 3.12 3.03
C VAL A 40 -8.26 2.29 4.16
N ILE A 41 -7.39 1.61 4.89
CA ILE A 41 -7.74 0.86 6.09
C ILE A 41 -7.36 1.70 7.30
N MET A 42 -8.35 2.14 8.07
CA MET A 42 -8.21 2.87 9.32
C MET A 42 -8.59 2.00 10.52
N GLY A 43 -8.31 2.45 11.71
CA GLY A 43 -8.63 1.79 12.98
C GLY A 43 -7.61 2.12 14.06
N SER A 44 -7.94 1.85 15.32
CA SER A 44 -7.08 2.10 16.47
C SER A 44 -5.73 1.36 16.37
N SER A 45 -4.76 1.76 17.18
CA SER A 45 -3.51 1.00 17.32
C SER A 45 -3.81 -0.43 17.78
N GLY A 46 -3.13 -1.41 17.17
CA GLY A 46 -3.39 -2.83 17.50
C GLY A 46 -4.63 -3.46 16.85
N ALA A 47 -5.44 -2.73 16.08
CA ALA A 47 -6.64 -3.27 15.41
C ALA A 47 -6.35 -4.35 14.34
N GLY A 48 -5.08 -4.53 13.93
CA GLY A 48 -4.67 -5.54 12.94
C GLY A 48 -4.47 -4.99 11.52
N LYS A 49 -4.41 -3.67 11.33
CA LYS A 49 -4.31 -3.02 10.01
C LYS A 49 -3.14 -3.49 9.16
N SER A 50 -1.91 -3.38 9.67
CA SER A 50 -0.71 -3.84 8.95
C SER A 50 -0.70 -5.37 8.79
N THR A 51 -1.23 -6.11 9.77
CA THR A 51 -1.42 -7.56 9.66
C THR A 51 -2.35 -7.92 8.50
N LEU A 52 -3.46 -7.20 8.35
CA LEU A 52 -4.38 -7.37 7.21
C LEU A 52 -3.68 -7.03 5.90
N LEU A 53 -2.99 -5.88 5.82
CA LEU A 53 -2.23 -5.46 4.64
C LEU A 53 -1.22 -6.53 4.20
N TYR A 54 -0.46 -7.10 5.16
CA TYR A 54 0.54 -8.13 4.87
C TYR A 54 -0.08 -9.47 4.49
N ALA A 55 -1.23 -9.83 5.05
CA ALA A 55 -1.97 -11.02 4.61
C ALA A 55 -2.49 -10.86 3.18
N LEU A 56 -3.14 -9.74 2.84
CA LEU A 56 -3.68 -9.45 1.50
C LEU A 56 -2.60 -9.45 0.41
N SER A 57 -1.39 -9.01 0.74
CA SER A 57 -0.25 -8.97 -0.18
C SER A 57 0.52 -10.29 -0.28
N GLY A 58 0.17 -11.30 0.54
CA GLY A 58 0.93 -12.55 0.64
C GLY A 58 2.32 -12.37 1.27
N MET A 59 2.56 -11.26 2.00
CA MET A 59 3.78 -11.05 2.78
C MET A 59 3.76 -11.91 4.05
N ASP A 60 2.59 -12.08 4.63
CA ASP A 60 2.33 -12.99 5.75
C ASP A 60 1.23 -13.99 5.38
N LYS A 61 1.29 -15.19 5.94
CA LYS A 61 0.32 -16.24 5.67
C LYS A 61 -0.91 -16.10 6.56
N ALA A 62 -2.09 -16.27 5.97
CA ALA A 62 -3.31 -16.46 6.73
C ALA A 62 -3.23 -17.71 7.61
N SER A 63 -3.84 -17.67 8.79
CA SER A 63 -3.98 -18.85 9.64
C SER A 63 -5.14 -19.74 9.19
N LEU A 64 -6.27 -19.11 8.79
CA LEU A 64 -7.47 -19.77 8.25
C LEU A 64 -8.12 -18.85 7.21
N GLY A 65 -9.06 -19.41 6.44
CA GLY A 65 -9.77 -18.68 5.39
C GLY A 65 -9.04 -18.68 4.07
N ARG A 66 -9.48 -17.82 3.15
CA ARG A 66 -8.92 -17.73 1.79
C ARG A 66 -8.70 -16.27 1.37
N ILE A 67 -7.71 -16.07 0.51
CA ILE A 67 -7.42 -14.79 -0.15
C ILE A 67 -7.33 -15.06 -1.65
N TYR A 68 -8.19 -14.39 -2.39
CA TYR A 68 -8.17 -14.39 -3.86
C TYR A 68 -7.61 -13.08 -4.35
N PHE A 69 -6.62 -13.14 -5.21
CA PHE A 69 -5.99 -11.99 -5.86
C PHE A 69 -6.13 -12.16 -7.38
N CYS A 70 -6.81 -11.23 -8.04
CA CYS A 70 -7.19 -11.35 -9.45
C CYS A 70 -7.83 -12.72 -9.76
N GLY A 71 -8.76 -13.18 -8.91
CA GLY A 71 -9.45 -14.46 -9.02
C GLY A 71 -8.64 -15.70 -8.66
N ARG A 72 -7.35 -15.57 -8.34
CA ARG A 72 -6.45 -16.69 -7.98
C ARG A 72 -6.33 -16.82 -6.47
N ASP A 73 -6.58 -18.01 -5.93
CA ASP A 73 -6.30 -18.32 -4.52
C ASP A 73 -4.78 -18.30 -4.25
N ILE A 74 -4.34 -17.33 -3.43
CA ILE A 74 -2.94 -17.16 -3.02
C ILE A 74 -2.64 -17.78 -1.66
N THR A 75 -3.64 -18.24 -0.94
CA THR A 75 -3.53 -18.72 0.45
C THR A 75 -2.64 -19.96 0.55
N LYS A 76 -2.74 -20.85 -0.43
CA LYS A 76 -2.04 -22.14 -0.46
C LYS A 76 -0.68 -22.10 -1.15
N LEU A 77 -0.21 -20.93 -1.54
CA LEU A 77 1.09 -20.81 -2.19
C LEU A 77 2.21 -21.14 -1.19
N SER A 78 3.22 -21.90 -1.66
CA SER A 78 4.48 -22.07 -0.91
C SER A 78 5.20 -20.73 -0.75
N SER A 79 6.11 -20.62 0.20
CA SER A 79 6.88 -19.38 0.46
C SER A 79 7.58 -18.86 -0.81
N ASP A 80 8.17 -19.75 -1.61
CA ASP A 80 8.82 -19.38 -2.88
C ASP A 80 7.80 -18.86 -3.91
N ARG A 81 6.66 -19.54 -4.03
CA ARG A 81 5.59 -19.09 -4.93
C ARG A 81 4.97 -17.75 -4.48
N GLN A 82 4.86 -17.52 -3.17
CA GLN A 82 4.45 -16.23 -2.63
C GLN A 82 5.48 -15.13 -2.93
N ALA A 83 6.79 -15.42 -2.83
CA ALA A 83 7.83 -14.46 -3.20
C ALA A 83 7.78 -14.12 -4.70
N ILE A 84 7.57 -15.12 -5.57
CA ILE A 84 7.39 -14.94 -7.02
C ILE A 84 6.11 -14.12 -7.30
N PHE A 85 5.03 -14.39 -6.58
CA PHE A 85 3.78 -13.65 -6.67
C PHE A 85 3.99 -12.18 -6.30
N ARG A 86 4.55 -11.89 -5.10
CA ARG A 86 4.76 -10.52 -4.63
C ARG A 86 5.56 -9.66 -5.60
N ARG A 87 6.71 -10.17 -6.09
CA ARG A 87 7.57 -9.40 -7.00
C ARG A 87 6.92 -9.03 -8.33
N LYS A 88 5.88 -9.78 -8.75
CA LYS A 88 5.15 -9.55 -10.00
C LYS A 88 3.91 -8.67 -9.83
N HIS A 89 3.17 -8.90 -8.75
CA HIS A 89 1.81 -8.42 -8.59
C HIS A 89 1.65 -7.33 -7.52
N CYS A 90 2.65 -7.19 -6.61
CA CYS A 90 2.56 -6.28 -5.47
C CYS A 90 3.69 -5.24 -5.49
N GLY A 91 3.34 -3.97 -5.32
CA GLY A 91 4.29 -2.92 -4.96
C GLY A 91 4.17 -2.60 -3.47
N PHE A 92 5.28 -2.30 -2.80
CA PHE A 92 5.27 -1.99 -1.38
C PHE A 92 5.88 -0.63 -1.09
N VAL A 93 5.16 0.17 -0.30
CA VAL A 93 5.61 1.45 0.26
C VAL A 93 5.48 1.35 1.77
N PHE A 94 6.59 1.46 2.49
CA PHE A 94 6.66 1.32 3.94
C PHE A 94 6.90 2.67 4.62
N GLN A 95 6.56 2.77 5.89
CA GLN A 95 6.90 3.90 6.74
C GLN A 95 8.43 4.06 6.85
N GLN A 96 9.15 2.96 7.11
CA GLN A 96 10.61 2.90 6.96
C GLN A 96 10.93 2.52 5.51
N ILE A 97 11.59 3.39 4.79
CA ILE A 97 11.70 3.32 3.32
C ILE A 97 12.52 2.11 2.84
N HIS A 98 13.47 1.65 3.67
CA HIS A 98 14.36 0.51 3.38
C HIS A 98 15.07 0.63 2.02
N LEU A 99 15.60 1.81 1.69
CA LEU A 99 16.56 1.94 0.60
C LEU A 99 17.90 1.36 1.06
N ILE A 100 18.63 0.76 0.14
CA ILE A 100 19.95 0.19 0.40
C ILE A 100 20.97 1.33 0.31
N ASP A 101 21.59 1.69 1.44
CA ASP A 101 22.47 2.87 1.56
C ASP A 101 23.69 2.80 0.64
N SER A 102 24.20 1.61 0.35
CA SER A 102 25.35 1.38 -0.54
C SER A 102 25.00 1.38 -2.03
N MET A 103 23.74 1.58 -2.39
CA MET A 103 23.26 1.64 -3.77
C MET A 103 22.82 3.05 -4.13
N SER A 104 23.06 3.45 -5.39
CA SER A 104 22.49 4.68 -5.92
C SER A 104 20.95 4.61 -5.95
N ILE A 105 20.30 5.77 -6.07
CA ILE A 105 18.84 5.86 -6.21
C ILE A 105 18.35 5.02 -7.39
N MET A 106 19.03 5.13 -8.53
CA MET A 106 18.69 4.34 -9.71
C MET A 106 18.86 2.84 -9.45
N ASP A 107 19.93 2.41 -8.79
CA ASP A 107 20.18 0.99 -8.52
C ASP A 107 19.17 0.44 -7.49
N ASN A 108 18.77 1.24 -6.49
CA ASN A 108 17.69 0.89 -5.58
C ASN A 108 16.37 0.59 -6.31
N VAL A 109 16.02 1.39 -7.32
CA VAL A 109 14.82 1.17 -8.13
C VAL A 109 14.99 -0.06 -9.03
N LEU A 110 16.13 -0.16 -9.74
CA LEU A 110 16.39 -1.24 -10.68
C LEU A 110 16.50 -2.61 -9.99
N SER A 111 17.01 -2.67 -8.76
CA SER A 111 17.14 -3.93 -8.00
C SER A 111 15.81 -4.67 -7.86
N ALA A 112 14.71 -3.95 -7.62
CA ALA A 112 13.38 -4.54 -7.55
C ALA A 112 12.91 -5.05 -8.92
N GLY A 113 13.20 -4.31 -9.99
CA GLY A 113 12.79 -4.63 -11.35
C GLY A 113 13.51 -5.83 -11.93
N LEU A 114 14.81 -5.95 -11.69
CA LEU A 114 15.63 -7.06 -12.19
C LEU A 114 15.16 -8.45 -11.72
N LEU A 115 14.46 -8.50 -10.59
CA LEU A 115 13.88 -9.75 -10.08
C LEU A 115 12.79 -10.35 -10.98
N THR A 116 12.24 -9.58 -11.93
CA THR A 116 11.14 -10.02 -12.82
C THR A 116 11.61 -10.46 -14.20
N LYS A 117 12.92 -10.60 -14.43
CA LYS A 117 13.53 -10.99 -15.71
C LYS A 117 13.24 -10.03 -16.87
N GLN A 118 12.89 -8.77 -16.60
CA GLN A 118 12.73 -7.74 -17.61
C GLN A 118 14.10 -7.31 -18.16
N ARG A 119 14.13 -6.84 -19.41
CA ARG A 119 15.35 -6.29 -20.02
C ARG A 119 15.76 -5.03 -19.26
N ARG A 120 17.04 -4.95 -18.87
CA ARG A 120 17.58 -3.82 -18.11
C ARG A 120 17.34 -2.46 -18.80
N SER A 121 17.41 -2.40 -20.12
CA SER A 121 17.15 -1.18 -20.89
C SER A 121 15.72 -0.69 -20.76
N GLU A 122 14.73 -1.58 -20.88
CA GLU A 122 13.30 -1.26 -20.73
C GLU A 122 12.98 -0.84 -19.31
N LEU A 123 13.54 -1.57 -18.33
CA LEU A 123 13.39 -1.27 -16.92
C LEU A 123 13.97 0.11 -16.58
N THR A 124 15.19 0.43 -17.11
CA THR A 124 15.81 1.73 -16.90
C THR A 124 14.99 2.87 -17.51
N LYS A 125 14.43 2.66 -18.71
CA LYS A 125 13.54 3.65 -19.34
C LYS A 125 12.33 3.92 -18.45
N ARG A 126 11.63 2.87 -18.00
CA ARG A 126 10.46 2.98 -17.10
C ARG A 126 10.82 3.65 -15.76
N ALA A 127 11.94 3.25 -15.15
CA ALA A 127 12.41 3.86 -13.92
C ALA A 127 12.59 5.37 -14.05
N LYS A 128 13.23 5.82 -15.13
CA LYS A 128 13.42 7.24 -15.44
C LYS A 128 12.10 7.99 -15.61
N GLU A 129 11.13 7.39 -16.31
CA GLU A 129 9.80 7.97 -16.52
C GLU A 129 9.06 8.14 -15.20
N ILE A 130 9.08 7.11 -14.33
CA ILE A 130 8.42 7.18 -13.02
C ILE A 130 9.15 8.17 -12.09
N LEU A 131 10.48 8.18 -12.05
CA LEU A 131 11.26 9.14 -11.26
C LEU A 131 10.91 10.59 -11.62
N LYS A 132 10.81 10.91 -12.92
CA LYS A 132 10.36 12.23 -13.39
C LYS A 132 8.93 12.53 -12.92
N ARG A 133 8.02 11.57 -13.06
CA ARG A 133 6.62 11.71 -12.66
C ARG A 133 6.48 12.02 -11.15
N VAL A 134 7.30 11.41 -10.30
CA VAL A 134 7.29 11.68 -8.86
C VAL A 134 8.18 12.86 -8.45
N LYS A 135 8.63 13.67 -9.42
CA LYS A 135 9.44 14.88 -9.22
C LYS A 135 10.76 14.61 -8.49
N ILE A 136 11.47 13.55 -8.89
CA ILE A 136 12.85 13.29 -8.50
C ILE A 136 13.77 13.74 -9.64
N ASP A 137 14.59 14.75 -9.36
CA ASP A 137 15.51 15.36 -10.31
C ASP A 137 16.54 14.37 -10.85
N GLU A 138 16.90 14.51 -12.12
CA GLU A 138 17.90 13.63 -12.76
C GLU A 138 19.27 13.69 -12.05
N GLY A 139 19.62 14.83 -11.47
CA GLY A 139 20.82 15.01 -10.68
C GLY A 139 20.88 14.14 -9.40
N LEU A 140 19.72 13.67 -8.92
CA LEU A 140 19.63 12.80 -7.75
C LEU A 140 19.80 11.31 -8.11
N TRP A 141 19.60 10.89 -9.35
CA TRP A 141 19.52 9.45 -9.69
C TRP A 141 20.78 8.66 -9.42
N LYS A 142 21.95 9.32 -9.47
CA LYS A 142 23.26 8.72 -9.15
C LYS A 142 23.68 8.93 -7.69
N LYS A 143 22.91 9.70 -6.91
CA LYS A 143 23.17 9.92 -5.49
C LYS A 143 22.74 8.72 -4.65
N PHE A 144 23.13 8.74 -3.38
CA PHE A 144 22.84 7.70 -2.39
C PHE A 144 21.70 8.15 -1.46
N PRO A 145 20.99 7.23 -0.78
CA PRO A 145 19.85 7.54 0.09
C PRO A 145 20.11 8.63 1.14
N ASN A 146 21.29 8.64 1.74
CA ASN A 146 21.70 9.64 2.76
C ASN A 146 21.83 11.08 2.23
N GLN A 147 21.74 11.27 0.91
CA GLN A 147 21.81 12.57 0.24
C GLN A 147 20.40 13.09 -0.13
N LEU A 148 19.34 12.38 0.25
CA LEU A 148 17.96 12.74 0.00
C LEU A 148 17.29 13.28 1.25
N SER A 149 16.32 14.19 1.07
CA SER A 149 15.32 14.48 2.10
C SER A 149 14.42 13.26 2.34
N GLY A 150 13.78 13.17 3.52
CA GLY A 150 12.86 12.08 3.82
C GLY A 150 11.72 11.94 2.79
N GLY A 151 11.19 13.07 2.31
CA GLY A 151 10.15 13.07 1.28
C GLY A 151 10.64 12.59 -0.09
N GLU A 152 11.87 12.95 -0.50
CA GLU A 152 12.49 12.44 -1.72
C GLU A 152 12.73 10.94 -1.62
N ALA A 153 13.30 10.48 -0.50
CA ALA A 153 13.54 9.07 -0.25
C ALA A 153 12.22 8.26 -0.29
N GLN A 154 11.13 8.78 0.29
CA GLN A 154 9.82 8.14 0.23
C GLN A 154 9.27 8.08 -1.20
N ARG A 155 9.41 9.15 -1.98
CA ARG A 155 9.01 9.12 -3.40
C ARG A 155 9.84 8.13 -4.22
N VAL A 156 11.12 7.95 -3.93
CA VAL A 156 11.95 6.87 -4.51
C VAL A 156 11.42 5.50 -4.10
N GLY A 157 11.00 5.32 -2.84
CA GLY A 157 10.32 4.10 -2.37
C GLY A 157 9.06 3.78 -3.19
N ILE A 158 8.27 4.80 -3.55
CA ILE A 158 7.10 4.64 -4.44
C ILE A 158 7.55 4.22 -5.85
N VAL A 159 8.62 4.80 -6.41
CA VAL A 159 9.14 4.40 -7.73
C VAL A 159 9.57 2.93 -7.72
N ARG A 160 10.27 2.50 -6.66
CA ARG A 160 10.66 1.11 -6.47
C ARG A 160 9.44 0.17 -6.41
N ALA A 161 8.36 0.60 -5.77
CA ALA A 161 7.11 -0.16 -5.73
C ALA A 161 6.45 -0.31 -7.10
N LEU A 162 6.55 0.71 -7.96
CA LEU A 162 5.86 0.78 -9.26
C LEU A 162 6.65 0.21 -10.44
N VAL A 163 7.96 0.04 -10.30
CA VAL A 163 8.85 -0.26 -11.44
C VAL A 163 8.49 -1.56 -12.17
N ASN A 164 7.86 -2.51 -11.46
CA ASN A 164 7.37 -3.78 -12.01
C ASN A 164 5.93 -3.72 -12.55
N SER A 165 5.29 -2.55 -12.55
CA SER A 165 3.87 -2.38 -12.93
C SER A 165 2.95 -3.34 -12.17
N PRO A 166 2.94 -3.30 -10.83
CA PRO A 166 2.13 -4.19 -10.01
C PRO A 166 0.64 -3.90 -10.20
N GLU A 167 -0.21 -4.90 -9.98
CA GLU A 167 -1.67 -4.72 -9.95
C GLU A 167 -2.12 -3.91 -8.74
N VAL A 168 -1.44 -4.06 -7.60
CA VAL A 168 -1.78 -3.34 -6.36
C VAL A 168 -0.52 -2.78 -5.69
N VAL A 169 -0.60 -1.53 -5.26
CA VAL A 169 0.39 -0.92 -4.36
C VAL A 169 -0.14 -1.00 -2.93
N PHE A 170 0.62 -1.63 -2.05
CA PHE A 170 0.37 -1.72 -0.61
C PHE A 170 1.23 -0.68 0.11
N ALA A 171 0.60 0.24 0.83
CA ALA A 171 1.26 1.33 1.54
C ALA A 171 0.97 1.23 3.05
N ASP A 172 2.00 0.96 3.84
CA ASP A 172 1.90 0.87 5.29
C ASP A 172 2.46 2.15 5.91
N GLU A 173 1.57 3.03 6.41
CA GLU A 173 1.90 4.33 7.02
C GLU A 173 2.89 5.16 6.17
N PRO A 174 2.66 5.40 4.88
CA PRO A 174 3.67 5.93 3.96
C PRO A 174 4.15 7.34 4.29
N THR A 175 3.47 8.04 5.21
CA THR A 175 3.79 9.41 5.63
C THR A 175 4.16 9.51 7.11
N GLY A 176 4.13 8.41 7.85
CA GLY A 176 4.26 8.40 9.32
C GLY A 176 5.61 8.88 9.87
N ALA A 177 6.66 8.93 9.04
CA ALA A 177 7.98 9.44 9.44
C ALA A 177 8.31 10.82 8.83
N LEU A 178 7.33 11.49 8.17
CA LEU A 178 7.55 12.72 7.43
C LEU A 178 6.92 13.93 8.12
N ASN A 179 7.49 15.11 7.88
CA ASN A 179 6.84 16.37 8.22
C ASN A 179 5.66 16.66 7.27
N SER A 180 4.79 17.62 7.62
CA SER A 180 3.54 17.88 6.91
C SER A 180 3.71 18.20 5.42
N SER A 181 4.70 19.00 5.04
CA SER A 181 4.92 19.37 3.63
C SER A 181 5.40 18.19 2.78
N ASN A 182 6.28 17.36 3.33
CA ASN A 182 6.73 16.14 2.67
C ASN A 182 5.61 15.08 2.59
N SER A 183 4.76 15.00 3.61
CA SER A 183 3.58 14.12 3.61
C SER A 183 2.62 14.49 2.48
N ASP A 184 2.31 15.77 2.31
CA ASP A 184 1.45 16.25 1.22
C ASP A 184 2.03 15.87 -0.15
N ALA A 185 3.33 16.09 -0.38
CA ALA A 185 3.97 15.75 -1.63
C ALA A 185 3.93 14.24 -1.94
N VAL A 186 4.08 13.39 -0.92
CA VAL A 186 3.96 11.92 -1.06
C VAL A 186 2.52 11.51 -1.36
N LEU A 187 1.55 12.08 -0.65
CA LEU A 187 0.13 11.82 -0.87
C LEU A 187 -0.35 12.29 -2.24
N ASP A 188 0.15 13.43 -2.73
CA ASP A 188 -0.13 13.91 -4.09
C ASP A 188 0.36 12.91 -5.14
N VAL A 189 1.57 12.39 -4.98
CA VAL A 189 2.11 11.35 -5.85
C VAL A 189 1.23 10.10 -5.85
N LEU A 190 0.84 9.57 -4.68
CA LEU A 190 -0.05 8.40 -4.58
C LEU A 190 -1.42 8.68 -5.22
N THR A 191 -1.97 9.89 -5.02
CA THR A 191 -3.24 10.30 -5.64
C THR A 191 -3.13 10.33 -7.17
N ASP A 192 -2.06 10.91 -7.72
CA ASP A 192 -1.84 11.00 -9.17
C ASP A 192 -1.63 9.63 -9.82
N ILE A 193 -0.97 8.72 -9.11
CA ILE A 193 -0.80 7.33 -9.53
C ILE A 193 -2.15 6.60 -9.54
N ASN A 194 -2.96 6.76 -8.50
CA ASN A 194 -4.29 6.18 -8.44
C ASN A 194 -5.20 6.72 -9.55
N LYS A 195 -5.21 8.05 -9.80
CA LYS A 195 -5.96 8.66 -10.92
C LYS A 195 -5.59 8.09 -12.29
N SER A 196 -4.38 7.54 -12.44
CA SER A 196 -3.98 6.83 -13.66
C SER A 196 -4.37 5.35 -13.70
N GLY A 197 -5.20 4.90 -12.76
CA GLY A 197 -5.78 3.55 -12.73
C GLY A 197 -5.07 2.55 -11.81
N GLN A 198 -4.02 2.95 -11.07
CA GLN A 198 -3.34 2.07 -10.13
C GLN A 198 -4.21 1.82 -8.89
N SER A 199 -4.47 0.54 -8.57
CA SER A 199 -5.10 0.17 -7.30
C SER A 199 -4.12 0.38 -6.14
N ILE A 200 -4.58 1.05 -5.07
CA ILE A 200 -3.78 1.32 -3.87
C ILE A 200 -4.54 0.85 -2.64
N ILE A 201 -3.86 0.14 -1.74
CA ILE A 201 -4.34 -0.17 -0.40
C ILE A 201 -3.38 0.49 0.57
N MET A 202 -3.87 1.45 1.35
CA MET A 202 -3.07 2.18 2.32
C MET A 202 -3.59 1.95 3.73
N VAL A 203 -2.69 1.70 4.65
CA VAL A 203 -2.97 1.72 6.09
C VAL A 203 -2.48 3.05 6.64
N THR A 204 -3.31 3.72 7.42
CA THR A 204 -2.93 4.93 8.15
C THR A 204 -3.84 5.17 9.34
N HIS A 205 -3.35 5.89 10.34
CA HIS A 205 -4.12 6.45 11.44
C HIS A 205 -4.32 7.98 11.29
N ASP A 206 -3.75 8.60 10.25
CA ASP A 206 -3.90 10.03 9.99
C ASP A 206 -5.11 10.32 9.10
N ILE A 207 -6.03 11.17 9.60
CA ILE A 207 -7.27 11.54 8.91
C ILE A 207 -6.99 12.27 7.59
N LYS A 208 -5.97 13.11 7.55
CA LYS A 208 -5.61 13.87 6.35
C LYS A 208 -5.16 12.93 5.23
N SER A 209 -4.30 11.96 5.56
CA SER A 209 -3.86 10.91 4.64
C SER A 209 -5.05 10.05 4.19
N ALA A 210 -5.91 9.66 5.12
CA ALA A 210 -7.10 8.86 4.82
C ALA A 210 -8.07 9.59 3.87
N GLY A 211 -8.17 10.90 4.00
CA GLY A 211 -8.96 11.73 3.08
C GLY A 211 -8.55 11.63 1.61
N ARG A 212 -7.40 11.07 1.26
CA ARG A 212 -6.98 10.81 -0.14
C ARG A 212 -7.63 9.57 -0.73
N GLY A 213 -8.09 8.63 0.11
CA GLY A 213 -8.71 7.39 -0.35
C GLY A 213 -10.07 7.60 -1.00
N SER A 214 -10.43 6.83 -2.01
CA SER A 214 -11.79 6.78 -2.56
C SER A 214 -12.75 6.01 -1.67
N ARG A 215 -12.21 5.08 -0.89
CA ARG A 215 -12.94 4.17 0.00
C ARG A 215 -12.18 3.98 1.30
N ILE A 216 -12.87 4.13 2.42
CA ILE A 216 -12.33 3.97 3.77
C ILE A 216 -12.97 2.74 4.40
N ILE A 217 -12.15 1.84 4.93
CA ILE A 217 -12.54 0.66 5.69
C ILE A 217 -12.08 0.87 7.13
N TYR A 218 -13.00 0.77 8.08
CA TYR A 218 -12.65 0.87 9.50
C TYR A 218 -12.53 -0.51 10.13
N LEU A 219 -11.31 -0.82 10.60
CA LEU A 219 -10.97 -2.08 11.27
C LEU A 219 -10.95 -1.88 12.80
N LYS A 220 -11.66 -2.72 13.52
CA LYS A 220 -11.67 -2.75 14.98
C LYS A 220 -11.63 -4.20 15.46
N ASP A 221 -10.74 -4.50 16.40
CA ASP A 221 -10.59 -5.83 17.01
C ASP A 221 -10.52 -7.00 16.02
N GLY A 222 -9.88 -6.76 14.87
CA GLY A 222 -9.67 -7.75 13.82
C GLY A 222 -10.85 -7.98 12.89
N THR A 223 -11.88 -7.13 12.93
CA THR A 223 -13.07 -7.19 12.09
C THR A 223 -13.31 -5.85 11.38
N VAL A 224 -13.99 -5.87 10.22
CA VAL A 224 -14.48 -4.65 9.56
C VAL A 224 -15.74 -4.20 10.26
N CYS A 225 -15.71 -3.00 10.84
CA CYS A 225 -16.85 -2.40 11.54
C CYS A 225 -17.65 -1.40 10.69
N GLY A 226 -17.04 -0.86 9.64
CA GLY A 226 -17.72 0.09 8.78
C GLY A 226 -16.94 0.39 7.50
N GLU A 227 -17.65 0.95 6.54
CA GLU A 227 -17.12 1.39 5.26
C GLU A 227 -17.69 2.77 4.89
N CYS A 228 -16.83 3.66 4.39
CA CYS A 228 -17.25 4.95 3.87
C CYS A 228 -16.70 5.14 2.45
N ARG A 229 -17.59 5.36 1.48
CA ARG A 229 -17.20 5.71 0.11
C ARG A 229 -17.14 7.22 -0.04
N LEU A 230 -15.97 7.73 -0.37
CA LEU A 230 -15.71 9.14 -0.58
C LEU A 230 -15.64 9.53 -2.07
N GLY A 231 -15.51 8.56 -2.97
CA GLY A 231 -15.28 8.81 -4.39
C GLY A 231 -13.83 9.25 -4.68
N GLN A 232 -13.55 9.67 -5.90
CA GLN A 232 -12.22 10.11 -6.30
C GLN A 232 -11.83 11.42 -5.60
N TYR A 233 -10.59 11.53 -5.14
CA TYR A 233 -10.09 12.72 -4.45
C TYR A 233 -10.02 13.94 -5.38
N THR A 234 -10.60 15.06 -4.90
CA THR A 234 -10.50 16.38 -5.52
C THR A 234 -9.91 17.36 -4.50
N PRO A 235 -8.87 18.13 -4.85
CA PRO A 235 -8.31 19.14 -3.96
C PRO A 235 -9.37 20.20 -3.59
N GLY A 236 -9.40 20.60 -2.30
CA GLY A 236 -10.33 21.64 -1.80
C GLY A 236 -11.74 21.13 -1.50
N ASP A 237 -12.02 19.83 -1.59
CA ASP A 237 -13.31 19.23 -1.22
C ASP A 237 -13.44 19.15 0.31
N THR A 238 -14.06 20.18 0.90
CA THR A 238 -14.32 20.25 2.35
C THR A 238 -15.40 19.27 2.79
N ALA A 239 -16.44 19.05 1.99
CA ALA A 239 -17.51 18.11 2.29
C ALA A 239 -16.99 16.67 2.50
N ARG A 240 -15.93 16.29 1.75
CA ARG A 240 -15.24 15.03 1.91
C ARG A 240 -14.64 14.86 3.30
N HIS A 241 -14.02 15.91 3.82
CA HIS A 241 -13.40 15.91 5.15
C HIS A 241 -14.46 15.76 6.25
N ASP A 242 -15.57 16.47 6.13
CA ASP A 242 -16.68 16.41 7.08
C ASP A 242 -17.34 15.05 7.07
N LYS A 243 -17.57 14.48 5.88
CA LYS A 243 -18.10 13.12 5.72
C LYS A 243 -17.18 12.06 6.37
N LEU A 244 -15.85 12.18 6.18
CA LEU A 244 -14.89 11.28 6.80
C LEU A 244 -14.89 11.43 8.32
N LYS A 245 -14.89 12.65 8.84
CA LYS A 245 -14.97 12.90 10.30
C LYS A 245 -16.23 12.32 10.92
N ALA A 246 -17.40 12.55 10.30
CA ALA A 246 -18.67 12.00 10.78
C ALA A 246 -18.61 10.47 10.87
N PHE A 247 -18.17 9.82 9.78
CA PHE A 247 -17.99 8.37 9.74
C PHE A 247 -17.04 7.86 10.86
N LEU A 248 -15.88 8.50 11.03
CA LEU A 248 -14.92 8.09 12.07
C LEU A 248 -15.48 8.28 13.47
N SER A 249 -16.22 9.37 13.73
CA SER A 249 -16.91 9.59 14.99
C SER A 249 -17.93 8.50 15.30
N GLU A 250 -18.72 8.04 14.31
CA GLU A 250 -19.64 6.90 14.44
C GLU A 250 -18.92 5.59 14.78
N MET A 251 -17.68 5.40 14.28
CA MET A 251 -16.84 4.23 14.58
C MET A 251 -16.17 4.30 15.96
N GLY A 252 -16.27 5.44 16.66
CA GLY A 252 -15.64 5.66 17.97
C GLY A 252 -14.15 6.04 17.87
N TRP A 253 -13.79 6.69 16.80
CA TRP A 253 -12.45 7.25 16.58
C TRP A 253 -12.26 8.56 17.34
#